data_0010fe9bc5bac823ae80af566584ac61
#
_entry.id   0010fe9bc5bac823ae80af566584ac61
#
_cell.length_a   1.000
_cell.length_b   1.000
_cell.length_c   1.000
_cell.angle_alpha   90.00
_cell.angle_beta   90.00
_cell.angle_gamma   90.00
#
_symmetry.space_group_name_H-M   'P 1'
#
loop_
_entity.id
_entity.type
_entity.pdbx_description
1 polymer ?
#
loop_
_entity_poly.entity_id
_entity_poly.type
_entity_poly.pdbx_seq_one_letter_code
_entity_poly.pdbx_strand_id
1 'polypeptide(L)'
;MMWKWLLEPQLGIVNKILKNVGLIENSINFLGDSKWALGICIFLNFLQFFPFGVLLMSSALSVIPKELYEAMRIDGASPKKILSNLILPIAGPMISFMTFLGIVWTFSNYSLIYILTKGGPNYSTYTVPILIYEKAFSEFQVGQSMALASMVGTLLIALGILFGKSFFKKVEV
;
A
#
# COMPACT_ATOMS: atom_id res chain seq x y z
N MET A 1 -2.15 -16.99 -2.33
CA MET A 1 -2.89 -18.13 -1.70
C MET A 1 -2.47 -18.41 -0.26
N MET A 2 -1.18 -18.28 0.10
CA MET A 2 -0.67 -18.55 1.47
C MET A 2 -1.44 -17.82 2.57
N TRP A 3 -1.68 -16.51 2.44
CA TRP A 3 -2.40 -15.72 3.44
C TRP A 3 -3.82 -16.23 3.74
N LYS A 4 -4.52 -16.76 2.73
CA LYS A 4 -5.87 -17.34 2.95
C LYS A 4 -5.83 -18.54 3.89
N TRP A 5 -4.80 -19.38 3.78
CA TRP A 5 -4.58 -20.51 4.68
C TRP A 5 -4.16 -20.08 6.08
N LEU A 6 -3.29 -19.07 6.19
CA LEU A 6 -2.82 -18.58 7.49
C LEU A 6 -3.95 -17.92 8.31
N LEU A 7 -4.91 -17.28 7.62
CA LEU A 7 -6.05 -16.57 8.20
C LEU A 7 -7.31 -17.41 8.31
N GLU A 8 -7.25 -18.70 7.96
CA GLU A 8 -8.38 -19.61 8.03
C GLU A 8 -8.85 -19.75 9.49
N PRO A 9 -10.19 -19.70 9.78
CA PRO A 9 -10.70 -19.65 11.14
C PRO A 9 -10.35 -20.87 12.00
N GLN A 10 -10.37 -22.08 11.46
CA GLN A 10 -10.21 -23.31 12.24
C GLN A 10 -8.76 -23.81 12.29
N LEU A 11 -8.08 -23.83 11.13
CA LEU A 11 -6.75 -24.40 10.99
C LEU A 11 -5.65 -23.35 10.88
N GLY A 12 -6.02 -22.06 10.66
CA GLY A 12 -5.06 -20.97 10.44
C GLY A 12 -4.16 -20.71 11.63
N ILE A 13 -2.86 -20.57 11.35
CA ILE A 13 -1.84 -20.38 12.39
C ILE A 13 -2.05 -19.06 13.16
N VAL A 14 -2.61 -18.02 12.52
CA VAL A 14 -2.85 -16.73 13.16
C VAL A 14 -3.83 -16.87 14.32
N ASN A 15 -4.97 -17.55 14.12
CA ASN A 15 -5.93 -17.81 15.19
C ASN A 15 -5.32 -18.69 16.30
N LYS A 16 -4.49 -19.68 15.96
CA LYS A 16 -3.82 -20.53 16.94
C LYS A 16 -2.87 -19.71 17.82
N ILE A 17 -2.06 -18.84 17.22
CA ILE A 17 -1.15 -17.96 17.98
C ILE A 17 -1.94 -17.03 18.90
N LEU A 18 -2.98 -16.35 18.38
CA LEU A 18 -3.79 -15.41 19.16
C LEU A 18 -4.48 -16.11 20.37
N LYS A 19 -4.96 -17.35 20.19
CA LYS A 19 -5.52 -18.15 21.29
C LYS A 19 -4.46 -18.55 22.30
N ASN A 20 -3.30 -19.01 21.87
CA ASN A 20 -2.23 -19.43 22.78
C ASN A 20 -1.69 -18.28 23.63
N VAL A 21 -1.66 -17.06 23.09
CA VAL A 21 -1.27 -15.84 23.83
C VAL A 21 -2.42 -15.29 24.70
N GLY A 22 -3.62 -15.88 24.63
CA GLY A 22 -4.78 -15.45 25.40
C GLY A 22 -5.44 -14.16 24.93
N LEU A 23 -5.16 -13.70 23.69
CA LEU A 23 -5.75 -12.48 23.13
C LEU A 23 -7.17 -12.68 22.61
N ILE A 24 -7.54 -13.90 22.27
CA ILE A 24 -8.88 -14.26 21.81
C ILE A 24 -9.31 -15.60 22.40
N GLU A 25 -10.58 -15.72 22.77
CA GLU A 25 -11.20 -16.99 23.21
C GLU A 25 -11.71 -17.82 22.04
N ASN A 26 -12.37 -17.16 21.09
CA ASN A 26 -12.96 -17.79 19.92
C ASN A 26 -12.17 -17.44 18.65
N SER A 27 -12.21 -18.33 17.66
CA SER A 27 -11.59 -18.08 16.37
C SER A 27 -12.28 -16.92 15.63
N ILE A 28 -11.48 -16.00 15.12
CA ILE A 28 -11.95 -14.87 14.31
C ILE A 28 -11.95 -15.30 12.84
N ASN A 29 -13.07 -15.06 12.16
CA ASN A 29 -13.11 -15.21 10.71
C ASN A 29 -12.65 -13.91 10.03
N PHE A 30 -11.34 -13.75 9.91
CA PHE A 30 -10.71 -12.52 9.41
C PHE A 30 -11.15 -12.11 8.00
N LEU A 31 -11.43 -13.07 7.13
CA LEU A 31 -11.82 -12.80 5.74
C LEU A 31 -13.32 -12.89 5.51
N GLY A 32 -14.06 -13.51 6.43
CA GLY A 32 -15.50 -13.68 6.33
C GLY A 32 -16.32 -12.69 7.18
N ASP A 33 -15.66 -11.83 7.97
CA ASP A 33 -16.33 -10.77 8.74
C ASP A 33 -15.97 -9.40 8.15
N SER A 34 -17.01 -8.61 7.81
CA SER A 34 -16.86 -7.26 7.23
C SER A 34 -16.04 -6.31 8.09
N LYS A 35 -15.98 -6.53 9.41
CA LYS A 35 -15.18 -5.70 10.32
C LYS A 35 -13.67 -5.88 10.11
N TRP A 36 -13.24 -7.09 9.75
CA TRP A 36 -11.83 -7.45 9.64
C TRP A 36 -11.33 -7.49 8.21
N ALA A 37 -12.19 -7.93 7.27
CA ALA A 37 -11.78 -8.25 5.90
C ALA A 37 -11.09 -7.08 5.19
N LEU A 38 -11.63 -5.86 5.28
CA LEU A 38 -11.02 -4.69 4.65
C LEU A 38 -9.67 -4.35 5.29
N GLY A 39 -9.57 -4.35 6.62
CA GLY A 39 -8.32 -4.08 7.33
C GLY A 39 -7.22 -5.07 6.98
N ILE A 40 -7.57 -6.35 6.88
CA ILE A 40 -6.63 -7.41 6.45
C ILE A 40 -6.18 -7.19 5.00
N CYS A 41 -7.10 -6.87 4.08
CA CYS A 41 -6.73 -6.58 2.69
C CYS A 41 -5.78 -5.37 2.59
N ILE A 42 -6.04 -4.29 3.34
CA ILE A 42 -5.15 -3.12 3.41
C ILE A 42 -3.77 -3.50 3.95
N PHE A 43 -3.73 -4.24 5.05
CA PHE A 43 -2.48 -4.67 5.67
C PHE A 43 -1.65 -5.57 4.74
N LEU A 44 -2.27 -6.52 4.07
CA LEU A 44 -1.58 -7.40 3.13
C LEU A 44 -1.11 -6.67 1.86
N ASN A 45 -1.90 -5.71 1.36
CA ASN A 45 -1.48 -4.84 0.27
C ASN A 45 -0.25 -4.00 0.66
N PHE A 46 -0.25 -3.45 1.88
CA PHE A 46 0.90 -2.74 2.44
C PHE A 46 2.13 -3.66 2.54
N LEU A 47 1.98 -4.87 3.09
CA LEU A 47 3.08 -5.83 3.21
C LEU A 47 3.70 -6.20 1.85
N GLN A 48 2.90 -6.28 0.79
CA GLN A 48 3.43 -6.55 -0.56
C GLN A 48 4.27 -5.38 -1.10
N PHE A 49 3.85 -4.14 -0.84
CA PHE A 49 4.57 -2.95 -1.29
C PHE A 49 5.77 -2.59 -0.40
N PHE A 50 5.72 -2.96 0.89
CA PHE A 50 6.67 -2.55 1.91
C PHE A 50 8.14 -2.85 1.57
N PRO A 51 8.54 -4.07 1.12
CA PRO A 51 9.94 -4.35 0.79
C PRO A 51 10.47 -3.44 -0.33
N PHE A 52 9.65 -3.18 -1.33
CA PHE A 52 10.00 -2.26 -2.42
C PHE A 52 10.14 -0.83 -1.91
N GLY A 53 9.23 -0.38 -1.05
CA GLY A 53 9.31 0.91 -0.38
C GLY A 53 10.59 1.08 0.43
N VAL A 54 11.00 0.05 1.18
CA VAL A 54 12.26 0.06 1.95
C VAL A 54 13.47 0.21 1.04
N LEU A 55 13.51 -0.51 -0.08
CA LEU A 55 14.62 -0.39 -1.06
C LEU A 55 14.72 1.02 -1.64
N LEU A 56 13.61 1.61 -2.06
CA LEU A 56 13.58 2.97 -2.60
C LEU A 56 14.02 3.99 -1.56
N MET A 57 13.52 3.88 -0.33
CA MET A 57 13.90 4.79 0.75
C MET A 57 15.36 4.64 1.14
N SER A 58 15.89 3.42 1.23
CA SER A 58 17.30 3.17 1.51
C SER A 58 18.20 3.79 0.44
N SER A 59 17.81 3.68 -0.84
CA SER A 59 18.52 4.33 -1.94
C SER A 59 18.52 5.86 -1.81
N ALA A 60 17.36 6.45 -1.50
CA ALA A 60 17.25 7.90 -1.31
C ALA A 60 18.11 8.42 -0.14
N LEU A 61 18.17 7.65 0.94
CA LEU A 61 18.97 8.02 2.11
C LEU A 61 20.46 7.83 1.89
N SER A 62 20.89 6.90 1.04
CA SER A 62 22.30 6.65 0.75
C SER A 62 22.98 7.79 0.00
N VAL A 63 22.22 8.67 -0.64
CA VAL A 63 22.74 9.86 -1.35
C VAL A 63 23.16 10.96 -0.38
N ILE A 64 22.67 10.94 0.87
CA ILE A 64 22.98 11.98 1.87
C ILE A 64 24.39 11.75 2.41
N PRO A 65 25.34 12.70 2.20
CA PRO A 65 26.71 12.59 2.73
C PRO A 65 26.72 12.48 4.26
N LYS A 66 27.61 11.64 4.79
CA LYS A 66 27.74 11.44 6.26
C LYS A 66 28.16 12.72 6.96
N GLU A 67 28.96 13.54 6.30
CA GLU A 67 29.46 14.82 6.79
C GLU A 67 28.33 15.78 7.19
N LEU A 68 27.20 15.77 6.47
CA LEU A 68 26.05 16.58 6.82
C LEU A 68 25.39 16.12 8.14
N TYR A 69 25.35 14.81 8.38
CA TYR A 69 24.85 14.29 9.66
C TYR A 69 25.78 14.66 10.82
N GLU A 70 27.10 14.58 10.60
CA GLU A 70 28.11 14.90 11.60
C GLU A 70 28.09 16.40 11.92
N ALA A 71 28.05 17.27 10.91
CA ALA A 71 27.93 18.70 11.09
C ALA A 71 26.73 19.08 11.93
N MET A 72 25.54 18.57 11.59
CA MET A 72 24.32 18.83 12.36
C MET A 72 24.43 18.33 13.81
N ARG A 73 25.14 17.21 14.06
CA ARG A 73 25.35 16.72 15.43
C ARG A 73 26.29 17.61 16.22
N ILE A 74 27.34 18.13 15.58
CA ILE A 74 28.28 19.10 16.20
C ILE A 74 27.51 20.38 16.56
N ASP A 75 26.58 20.82 15.71
CA ASP A 75 25.71 21.99 15.98
C ASP A 75 24.64 21.71 17.05
N GLY A 76 24.66 20.53 17.69
CA GLY A 76 23.70 20.16 18.75
C GLY A 76 22.29 19.88 18.26
N ALA A 77 22.11 19.56 16.95
CA ALA A 77 20.78 19.25 16.43
C ALA A 77 20.24 17.94 17.03
N SER A 78 19.02 17.99 17.55
CA SER A 78 18.30 16.80 18.00
C SER A 78 17.95 15.87 16.81
N PRO A 79 17.71 14.56 17.04
CA PRO A 79 17.29 13.64 15.99
C PRO A 79 16.07 14.12 15.18
N LYS A 80 15.11 14.79 15.86
CA LYS A 80 13.95 15.39 15.19
C LYS A 80 14.33 16.52 14.24
N LYS A 81 15.31 17.36 14.61
CA LYS A 81 15.83 18.43 13.74
C LYS A 81 16.58 17.87 12.55
N ILE A 82 17.38 16.80 12.73
CA ILE A 82 18.04 16.11 11.63
C ILE A 82 17.01 15.53 10.66
N LEU A 83 15.97 14.89 11.17
CA LEU A 83 14.86 14.35 10.34
C LEU A 83 14.18 15.47 9.54
N SER A 84 13.77 16.57 10.19
CA SER A 84 12.98 17.62 9.54
C SER A 84 13.81 18.50 8.60
N ASN A 85 15.07 18.79 8.92
CA ASN A 85 15.85 19.81 8.24
C ASN A 85 16.88 19.22 7.25
N LEU A 86 17.23 17.93 7.39
CA LEU A 86 18.14 17.24 6.47
C LEU A 86 17.43 16.13 5.69
N ILE A 87 16.86 15.16 6.41
CA ILE A 87 16.37 13.94 5.77
C ILE A 87 15.10 14.21 4.94
N LEU A 88 14.08 14.83 5.54
CA LEU A 88 12.80 15.05 4.84
C LEU A 88 12.92 15.96 3.61
N PRO A 89 13.70 17.05 3.60
CA PRO A 89 13.89 17.84 2.38
C PRO A 89 14.55 17.04 1.26
N ILE A 90 15.61 16.29 1.56
CA ILE A 90 16.36 15.53 0.56
C ILE A 90 15.58 14.29 0.10
N ALA A 91 14.96 13.55 1.02
CA ALA A 91 14.13 12.38 0.70
C ALA A 91 12.71 12.74 0.18
N GLY A 92 12.28 13.99 0.31
CA GLY A 92 10.93 14.44 -0.05
C GLY A 92 10.48 14.09 -1.46
N PRO A 93 11.31 14.29 -2.50
CA PRO A 93 10.99 13.86 -3.86
C PRO A 93 10.74 12.36 -3.93
N MET A 94 11.59 11.53 -3.31
CA MET A 94 11.43 10.08 -3.29
C MET A 94 10.17 9.65 -2.52
N ILE A 95 9.85 10.30 -1.40
CA ILE A 95 8.60 10.05 -0.65
C ILE A 95 7.38 10.32 -1.54
N SER A 96 7.38 11.44 -2.28
CA SER A 96 6.31 11.77 -3.22
C SER A 96 6.18 10.71 -4.32
N PHE A 97 7.29 10.29 -4.88
CA PHE A 97 7.33 9.24 -5.90
C PHE A 97 6.82 7.89 -5.38
N MET A 98 7.27 7.48 -4.19
CA MET A 98 6.79 6.25 -3.52
C MET A 98 5.30 6.30 -3.23
N THR A 99 4.79 7.46 -2.79
CA THR A 99 3.36 7.63 -2.53
C THR A 99 2.56 7.45 -3.81
N PHE A 100 2.99 8.05 -4.91
CA PHE A 100 2.36 7.87 -6.21
C PHE A 100 2.40 6.41 -6.67
N LEU A 101 3.57 5.76 -6.60
CA LEU A 101 3.69 4.33 -6.95
C LEU A 101 2.80 3.44 -6.07
N GLY A 102 2.70 3.73 -4.76
CA GLY A 102 1.82 3.01 -3.86
C GLY A 102 0.33 3.14 -4.23
N ILE A 103 -0.09 4.33 -4.68
CA ILE A 103 -1.44 4.54 -5.21
C ILE A 103 -1.65 3.69 -6.46
N VAL A 104 -0.75 3.78 -7.45
CA VAL A 104 -0.84 2.98 -8.69
C VAL A 104 -0.85 1.48 -8.38
N TRP A 105 0.03 1.04 -7.48
CA TRP A 105 0.09 -0.35 -7.01
C TRP A 105 -1.25 -0.82 -6.44
N THR A 106 -1.84 -0.03 -5.54
CA THR A 106 -3.12 -0.35 -4.90
C THR A 106 -4.26 -0.44 -5.91
N PHE A 107 -4.34 0.51 -6.86
CA PHE A 107 -5.34 0.46 -7.93
C PHE A 107 -5.13 -0.69 -8.92
N SER A 108 -3.92 -1.22 -9.04
CA SER A 108 -3.61 -2.35 -9.93
C SER A 108 -3.75 -3.71 -9.24
N ASN A 109 -3.86 -3.74 -7.90
CA ASN A 109 -3.81 -4.98 -7.12
C ASN A 109 -5.16 -5.68 -6.99
N TYR A 110 -5.78 -6.00 -8.13
CA TYR A 110 -6.99 -6.79 -8.22
C TYR A 110 -6.79 -8.20 -7.61
N SER A 111 -5.68 -8.87 -7.98
CA SER A 111 -5.47 -10.29 -7.69
C SER A 111 -5.46 -10.61 -6.20
N LEU A 112 -4.85 -9.74 -5.36
CA LEU A 112 -4.79 -9.97 -3.92
C LEU A 112 -6.20 -10.05 -3.33
N ILE A 113 -7.01 -9.01 -3.57
CA ILE A 113 -8.34 -8.89 -2.96
C ILE A 113 -9.28 -9.96 -3.52
N TYR A 114 -9.22 -10.21 -4.82
CA TYR A 114 -10.06 -11.23 -5.46
C TYR A 114 -9.78 -12.64 -4.94
N ILE A 115 -8.51 -13.01 -4.74
CA ILE A 115 -8.14 -14.33 -4.20
C ILE A 115 -8.55 -14.46 -2.73
N LEU A 116 -8.44 -13.39 -1.93
CA LEU A 116 -8.75 -13.42 -0.50
C LEU A 116 -10.26 -13.47 -0.25
N THR A 117 -11.00 -12.54 -0.81
CA THR A 117 -12.38 -12.25 -0.43
C THR A 117 -13.37 -12.19 -1.59
N LYS A 118 -12.89 -12.12 -2.85
CA LYS A 118 -13.72 -11.86 -4.05
C LYS A 118 -14.58 -10.60 -3.91
N GLY A 119 -14.11 -9.59 -3.16
CA GLY A 119 -14.88 -8.37 -2.88
C GLY A 119 -15.81 -8.45 -1.66
N GLY A 120 -15.96 -9.64 -1.05
CA GLY A 120 -16.82 -9.87 0.14
C GLY A 120 -16.11 -9.62 1.47
N PRO A 121 -16.80 -9.92 2.59
CA PRO A 121 -18.24 -10.14 2.70
C PRO A 121 -19.04 -8.84 2.54
N ASN A 122 -20.28 -8.92 2.09
CA ASN A 122 -21.18 -7.78 1.92
C ASN A 122 -20.57 -6.58 1.19
N TYR A 123 -19.81 -6.82 0.12
CA TYR A 123 -19.08 -5.79 -0.66
C TYR A 123 -18.05 -4.97 0.14
N SER A 124 -17.67 -5.40 1.36
CA SER A 124 -16.77 -4.63 2.24
C SER A 124 -15.36 -4.46 1.68
N THR A 125 -14.92 -5.35 0.80
CA THR A 125 -13.63 -5.29 0.11
C THR A 125 -13.79 -5.12 -1.41
N TYR A 126 -14.98 -4.67 -1.86
CA TYR A 126 -15.28 -4.51 -3.27
C TYR A 126 -14.62 -3.25 -3.83
N THR A 127 -13.65 -3.43 -4.69
CA THR A 127 -12.85 -2.34 -5.27
C THR A 127 -13.14 -2.14 -6.75
N VAL A 128 -12.76 -0.97 -7.29
CA VAL A 128 -12.96 -0.67 -8.72
C VAL A 128 -12.31 -1.70 -9.64
N PRO A 129 -11.09 -2.23 -9.40
CA PRO A 129 -10.54 -3.32 -10.20
C PRO A 129 -11.39 -4.59 -10.20
N ILE A 130 -12.06 -4.93 -9.09
CA ILE A 130 -12.97 -6.08 -9.03
C ILE A 130 -14.20 -5.81 -9.89
N LEU A 131 -14.77 -4.61 -9.80
CA LEU A 131 -15.91 -4.21 -10.63
C LEU A 131 -15.57 -4.29 -12.13
N ILE A 132 -14.40 -3.78 -12.54
CA ILE A 132 -13.90 -3.86 -13.92
C ILE A 132 -13.83 -5.32 -14.38
N TYR A 133 -13.27 -6.17 -13.55
CA TYR A 133 -13.15 -7.61 -13.85
C TYR A 133 -14.52 -8.29 -13.99
N GLU A 134 -15.43 -8.07 -13.04
CA GLU A 134 -16.78 -8.66 -13.08
C GLU A 134 -17.57 -8.20 -14.30
N LYS A 135 -17.51 -6.89 -14.63
CA LYS A 135 -18.14 -6.35 -15.85
C LYS A 135 -17.59 -7.02 -17.12
N ALA A 136 -16.27 -7.22 -17.18
CA ALA A 136 -15.65 -7.83 -18.37
C ALA A 136 -15.95 -9.32 -18.51
N PHE A 137 -15.76 -10.08 -17.44
CA PHE A 137 -15.65 -11.54 -17.49
C PHE A 137 -16.84 -12.28 -16.90
N SER A 138 -17.60 -11.69 -15.97
CA SER A 138 -18.78 -12.30 -15.39
C SER A 138 -20.08 -11.85 -16.05
N GLU A 139 -20.19 -10.55 -16.37
CA GLU A 139 -21.37 -9.98 -16.99
C GLU A 139 -21.24 -9.84 -18.52
N PHE A 140 -20.05 -10.07 -19.08
CA PHE A 140 -19.72 -9.92 -20.50
C PHE A 140 -20.02 -8.50 -21.06
N GLN A 141 -20.03 -7.48 -20.20
CA GLN A 141 -20.26 -6.09 -20.53
C GLN A 141 -18.93 -5.38 -20.83
N VAL A 142 -18.21 -5.85 -21.83
CA VAL A 142 -16.84 -5.40 -22.16
C VAL A 142 -16.76 -3.89 -22.37
N GLY A 143 -17.75 -3.27 -23.03
CA GLY A 143 -17.77 -1.83 -23.24
C GLY A 143 -17.81 -1.02 -21.93
N GLN A 144 -18.60 -1.45 -20.95
CA GLN A 144 -18.67 -0.80 -19.64
C GLN A 144 -17.38 -1.00 -18.84
N SER A 145 -16.82 -2.20 -18.90
CA SER A 145 -15.53 -2.50 -18.26
C SER A 145 -14.41 -1.62 -18.81
N MET A 146 -14.32 -1.49 -20.14
CA MET A 146 -13.34 -0.61 -20.79
C MET A 146 -13.52 0.86 -20.44
N ALA A 147 -14.77 1.34 -20.35
CA ALA A 147 -15.06 2.72 -19.94
C ALA A 147 -14.58 2.97 -18.50
N LEU A 148 -14.88 2.06 -17.55
CA LEU A 148 -14.39 2.15 -16.16
C LEU A 148 -12.87 2.12 -16.09
N ALA A 149 -12.22 1.20 -16.81
CA ALA A 149 -10.77 1.12 -16.88
C ALA A 149 -10.13 2.40 -17.42
N SER A 150 -10.73 3.00 -18.47
CA SER A 150 -10.26 4.26 -19.04
C SER A 150 -10.41 5.43 -18.08
N MET A 151 -11.51 5.48 -17.30
CA MET A 151 -11.70 6.51 -16.26
C MET A 151 -10.63 6.40 -15.17
N VAL A 152 -10.37 5.19 -14.68
CA VAL A 152 -9.30 4.94 -13.69
C VAL A 152 -7.93 5.29 -14.26
N GLY A 153 -7.63 4.87 -15.49
CA GLY A 153 -6.38 5.18 -16.17
C GLY A 153 -6.16 6.69 -16.30
N THR A 154 -7.19 7.43 -16.72
CA THR A 154 -7.15 8.89 -16.83
C THR A 154 -6.91 9.55 -15.48
N LEU A 155 -7.57 9.07 -14.43
CA LEU A 155 -7.35 9.55 -13.05
C LEU A 155 -5.90 9.34 -12.62
N LEU A 156 -5.35 8.14 -12.84
CA LEU A 156 -3.96 7.82 -12.46
C LEU A 156 -2.95 8.64 -13.26
N ILE A 157 -3.19 8.89 -14.54
CA ILE A 157 -2.36 9.78 -15.36
C ILE A 157 -2.41 11.22 -14.81
N ALA A 158 -3.58 11.75 -14.51
CA ALA A 158 -3.72 13.08 -13.92
C ALA A 158 -2.98 13.19 -12.58
N LEU A 159 -3.11 12.20 -11.71
CA LEU A 159 -2.34 12.11 -10.46
C LEU A 159 -0.83 12.05 -10.76
N GLY A 160 -0.39 11.26 -11.73
CA GLY A 160 1.01 11.17 -12.14
C GLY A 160 1.59 12.51 -12.57
N ILE A 161 0.84 13.31 -13.31
CA ILE A 161 1.25 14.66 -13.72
C ILE A 161 1.38 15.58 -12.50
N LEU A 162 0.45 15.51 -11.55
CA LEU A 162 0.50 16.32 -10.31
C LEU A 162 1.70 15.96 -9.45
N PHE A 163 1.93 14.66 -9.21
CA PHE A 163 3.09 14.20 -8.44
C PHE A 163 4.40 14.46 -9.17
N GLY A 164 4.44 14.30 -10.50
CA GLY A 164 5.60 14.60 -11.32
C GLY A 164 6.02 16.06 -11.21
N LYS A 165 5.10 17.01 -11.31
CA LYS A 165 5.40 18.43 -11.12
C LYS A 165 5.98 18.72 -9.73
N SER A 166 5.45 18.08 -8.69
CA SER A 166 5.97 18.21 -7.32
C SER A 166 7.36 17.60 -7.15
N PHE A 167 7.64 16.50 -7.85
CA PHE A 167 8.94 15.84 -7.86
C PHE A 167 10.02 16.70 -8.51
N PHE A 168 9.79 17.15 -9.75
CA PHE A 168 10.78 17.93 -10.51
C PHE A 168 11.07 19.29 -9.87
N LYS A 169 10.06 19.98 -9.35
CA LYS A 169 10.24 21.28 -8.67
C LYS A 169 11.15 21.21 -7.44
N LYS A 170 11.28 20.04 -6.80
CA LYS A 170 12.14 19.84 -5.62
C LYS A 170 13.56 19.36 -5.97
N VAL A 171 13.79 18.92 -7.20
CA VAL A 171 15.11 18.43 -7.66
C VAL A 171 15.94 19.60 -8.23
N GLU A 172 15.30 20.70 -8.66
CA GLU A 172 15.99 21.88 -9.22
C GLU A 172 16.47 22.88 -8.15
N VAL A 173 16.29 22.59 -6.85
CA VAL A 173 16.78 23.37 -5.70
C VAL A 173 17.91 22.62 -4.99
#